data_7c2804278696494c07b3e3a4d4037149
#
_entry.id   7c2804278696494c07b3e3a4d4037149
#
_cell.length_a   1.000
_cell.length_b   1.000
_cell.length_c   1.000
_cell.angle_alpha   90.00
_cell.angle_beta   90.00
_cell.angle_gamma   90.00
#
_symmetry.space_group_name_H-M   'P 1'
#
loop_
_entity.id
_entity.type
_entity.pdbx_description
1 polymer ?
#
loop_
_entity_poly.entity_id
_entity_poly.type
_entity_poly.pdbx_seq_one_letter_code
_entity_poly.pdbx_strand_id
1 'polypeptide(L)'
;GETKNQNGFEILDEVIGWCKEAGIYVILDMHDAPGGQTGDNIDDSYAYPWLMENAENQKQFIEIWTRIAKKYANNTTILGYDLLNEPIAHYFKDDLPRLNKNLEKLYKECTLAIRKVDKNHIIMLGGAQWNGNFSFFTDWKYDDKMMFTCHRYWSGTDKQSIQDFIDFRDKVNLPMYMGETGENTDEWVEKFRITLEENNIGWTYWPYKKMVQKSGMMYIPKPENWDLIVEYTKKDRSDLGKVRDARPNQELVKKAMLDLLENMKFKNCVKIEGYTKALGMKP
;
A
#
# COMPACT_ATOMS: atom_id res chain seq x y z
N GLY A 1 1.71 -17.77 13.84
CA GLY A 1 2.76 -17.47 14.81
C GLY A 1 2.27 -16.43 15.78
N GLU A 2 2.51 -16.62 17.06
CA GLU A 2 2.22 -15.61 18.05
C GLU A 2 3.08 -14.38 17.74
N THR A 3 2.53 -13.41 17.05
CA THR A 3 3.19 -12.13 16.89
C THR A 3 3.05 -11.36 18.20
N LYS A 4 3.92 -11.63 19.12
CA LYS A 4 4.14 -10.79 20.29
C LYS A 4 4.90 -9.52 19.91
N ASN A 5 4.48 -8.87 18.83
CA ASN A 5 5.19 -7.70 18.33
C ASN A 5 4.71 -6.45 19.05
N GLN A 6 5.24 -6.26 20.23
CA GLN A 6 5.37 -4.93 20.81
C GLN A 6 6.19 -4.03 19.88
N ASN A 7 7.23 -4.58 19.22
CA ASN A 7 8.13 -3.84 18.32
C ASN A 7 7.40 -3.11 17.17
N GLY A 8 6.36 -3.67 16.59
CA GLY A 8 5.59 -2.99 15.54
C GLY A 8 4.90 -1.72 16.04
N PHE A 9 4.30 -1.76 17.22
CA PHE A 9 3.69 -0.57 17.83
C PHE A 9 4.71 0.46 18.31
N GLU A 10 5.89 0.03 18.76
CA GLU A 10 6.96 0.95 19.15
C GLU A 10 7.45 1.74 17.92
N ILE A 11 7.66 1.08 16.79
CA ILE A 11 8.02 1.74 15.52
C ILE A 11 6.92 2.69 15.06
N LEU A 12 5.65 2.26 15.11
CA LEU A 12 4.52 3.13 14.75
C LEU A 12 4.44 4.36 15.65
N ASP A 13 4.60 4.20 16.96
CA ASP A 13 4.59 5.31 17.92
C ASP A 13 5.70 6.33 17.60
N GLU A 14 6.89 5.85 17.27
CA GLU A 14 8.03 6.69 16.91
C GLU A 14 7.77 7.46 15.59
N VAL A 15 7.32 6.77 14.54
CA VAL A 15 7.01 7.39 13.24
C VAL A 15 5.87 8.40 13.36
N ILE A 16 4.80 8.07 14.08
CA ILE A 16 3.68 8.98 14.32
C ILE A 16 4.16 10.21 15.11
N GLY A 17 5.08 10.02 16.06
CA GLY A 17 5.72 11.12 16.81
C GLY A 17 6.47 12.07 15.88
N TRP A 18 7.29 11.57 14.99
CA TRP A 18 8.00 12.40 14.00
C TRP A 18 7.04 13.13 13.05
N CYS A 19 5.98 12.46 12.59
CA CYS A 19 4.97 13.08 11.74
C CYS A 19 4.24 14.21 12.48
N LYS A 20 3.92 14.02 13.76
CA LYS A 20 3.33 15.06 14.60
C LYS A 20 4.22 16.28 14.73
N GLU A 21 5.52 16.08 15.00
CA GLU A 21 6.50 17.16 15.10
C GLU A 21 6.65 17.92 13.76
N ALA A 22 6.55 17.20 12.64
CA ALA A 22 6.61 17.77 11.29
C ALA A 22 5.28 18.40 10.82
N GLY A 23 4.18 18.27 11.59
CA GLY A 23 2.86 18.74 11.19
C GLY A 23 2.24 17.96 10.03
N ILE A 24 2.56 16.65 9.93
CA ILE A 24 2.11 15.75 8.87
C ILE A 24 1.08 14.76 9.44
N TYR A 25 -0.05 14.57 8.74
CA TYR A 25 -1.00 13.51 9.06
C TYR A 25 -0.53 12.15 8.55
N VAL A 26 -0.97 11.10 9.25
CA VAL A 26 -0.64 9.70 8.94
C VAL A 26 -1.91 8.94 8.58
N ILE A 27 -1.88 8.19 7.48
CA ILE A 27 -2.84 7.14 7.18
C ILE A 27 -2.17 5.81 7.50
N LEU A 28 -2.81 4.98 8.33
CA LEU A 28 -2.33 3.63 8.59
C LEU A 28 -2.95 2.70 7.56
N ASP A 29 -2.11 1.99 6.84
CA ASP A 29 -2.50 1.03 5.80
C ASP A 29 -2.11 -0.39 6.20
N MET A 30 -3.00 -1.37 5.94
CA MET A 30 -2.65 -2.79 6.06
C MET A 30 -2.22 -3.34 4.70
N HIS A 31 -0.91 -3.37 4.51
CA HIS A 31 -0.31 -3.79 3.25
C HIS A 31 -0.25 -5.31 3.09
N ASP A 32 -0.11 -6.05 4.20
CA ASP A 32 -0.14 -7.51 4.27
C ASP A 32 -1.14 -7.98 5.34
N ALA A 33 -2.19 -8.65 4.92
CA ALA A 33 -3.22 -9.17 5.80
C ALA A 33 -3.07 -10.67 6.07
N PRO A 34 -3.57 -11.17 7.22
CA PRO A 34 -3.56 -12.60 7.52
C PRO A 34 -4.14 -13.45 6.38
N GLY A 35 -3.34 -14.37 5.85
CA GLY A 35 -3.71 -15.25 4.74
C GLY A 35 -3.59 -14.64 3.34
N GLY A 36 -3.17 -13.39 3.24
CA GLY A 36 -3.05 -12.65 1.99
C GLY A 36 -4.38 -12.15 1.43
N GLN A 37 -4.38 -10.95 0.91
CA GLN A 37 -5.57 -10.28 0.37
C GLN A 37 -5.63 -10.22 -1.15
N THR A 38 -4.47 -10.17 -1.82
CA THR A 38 -4.39 -9.98 -3.27
C THR A 38 -4.36 -11.31 -4.02
N GLY A 39 -3.60 -12.27 -3.49
CA GLY A 39 -3.32 -13.55 -4.17
C GLY A 39 -2.19 -13.43 -5.19
N ASP A 40 -1.32 -12.43 -5.07
CA ASP A 40 -0.17 -12.17 -5.95
C ASP A 40 1.10 -11.89 -5.13
N ASN A 41 2.19 -11.55 -5.80
CA ASN A 41 3.53 -11.34 -5.25
C ASN A 41 3.67 -10.09 -4.36
N ILE A 42 2.61 -9.33 -4.17
CA ILE A 42 2.59 -8.12 -3.32
C ILE A 42 2.07 -8.40 -1.91
N ASP A 43 1.70 -9.63 -1.61
CA ASP A 43 1.29 -10.08 -0.28
C ASP A 43 1.89 -11.47 0.05
N ASP A 44 1.72 -11.93 1.29
CA ASP A 44 2.21 -13.23 1.77
C ASP A 44 1.28 -14.42 1.40
N SER A 45 0.40 -14.26 0.43
CA SER A 45 -0.51 -15.33 0.00
C SER A 45 0.21 -16.46 -0.76
N TYR A 46 -0.39 -17.65 -0.72
CA TYR A 46 -0.01 -18.77 -1.57
C TYR A 46 -0.80 -18.72 -2.89
N ALA A 47 -0.60 -17.66 -3.69
CA ALA A 47 -1.24 -17.42 -4.98
C ALA A 47 -2.79 -17.46 -4.94
N TYR A 48 -3.39 -17.12 -3.79
CA TYR A 48 -4.84 -17.03 -3.60
C TYR A 48 -5.17 -16.12 -2.41
N PRO A 49 -6.19 -15.23 -2.49
CA PRO A 49 -6.54 -14.29 -1.42
C PRO A 49 -7.33 -14.98 -0.30
N TRP A 50 -6.66 -15.79 0.51
CA TRP A 50 -7.29 -16.58 1.57
C TRP A 50 -7.98 -15.77 2.66
N LEU A 51 -7.62 -14.51 2.84
CA LEU A 51 -8.35 -13.60 3.72
C LEU A 51 -9.85 -13.57 3.38
N MET A 52 -10.19 -13.63 2.09
CA MET A 52 -11.58 -13.53 1.65
C MET A 52 -12.43 -14.76 2.00
N GLU A 53 -11.82 -15.90 2.33
CA GLU A 53 -12.54 -17.17 2.51
C GLU A 53 -12.27 -17.87 3.83
N ASN A 54 -11.16 -17.55 4.48
CA ASN A 54 -10.79 -18.18 5.75
C ASN A 54 -11.29 -17.38 6.94
N ALA A 55 -12.23 -17.96 7.70
CA ALA A 55 -12.84 -17.27 8.86
C ALA A 55 -11.84 -16.90 9.96
N GLU A 56 -10.78 -17.70 10.16
CA GLU A 56 -9.75 -17.39 11.16
C GLU A 56 -8.88 -16.20 10.71
N ASN A 57 -8.53 -16.13 9.42
CA ASN A 57 -7.81 -14.98 8.86
C ASN A 57 -8.66 -13.69 8.96
N GLN A 58 -9.96 -13.77 8.66
CA GLN A 58 -10.89 -12.64 8.79
C GLN A 58 -11.00 -12.16 10.25
N LYS A 59 -11.10 -13.10 11.18
CA LYS A 59 -11.11 -12.79 12.62
C LYS A 59 -9.82 -12.10 13.05
N GLN A 60 -8.66 -12.61 12.66
CA GLN A 60 -7.36 -12.01 12.97
C GLN A 60 -7.23 -10.60 12.37
N PHE A 61 -7.67 -10.40 11.13
CA PHE A 61 -7.71 -9.09 10.48
C PHE A 61 -8.52 -8.08 11.30
N ILE A 62 -9.73 -8.44 11.71
CA ILE A 62 -10.59 -7.59 12.53
C ILE A 62 -9.99 -7.32 13.91
N GLU A 63 -9.36 -8.32 14.54
CA GLU A 63 -8.70 -8.16 15.83
C GLU A 63 -7.50 -7.22 15.76
N ILE A 64 -6.68 -7.31 14.70
CA ILE A 64 -5.53 -6.42 14.47
C ILE A 64 -6.02 -4.98 14.34
N TRP A 65 -6.99 -4.72 13.47
CA TRP A 65 -7.54 -3.37 13.29
C TRP A 65 -8.21 -2.83 14.55
N THR A 66 -8.95 -3.66 15.27
CA THR A 66 -9.56 -3.25 16.56
C THR A 66 -8.51 -2.88 17.58
N ARG A 67 -7.39 -3.61 17.64
CA ARG A 67 -6.27 -3.32 18.52
C ARG A 67 -5.57 -2.02 18.15
N ILE A 68 -5.32 -1.78 16.85
CA ILE A 68 -4.75 -0.53 16.33
C ILE A 68 -5.67 0.64 16.67
N ALA A 69 -6.94 0.55 16.30
CA ALA A 69 -7.93 1.59 16.54
C ALA A 69 -8.09 1.93 18.04
N LYS A 70 -8.13 0.91 18.91
CA LYS A 70 -8.19 1.11 20.37
C LYS A 70 -6.97 1.87 20.89
N LYS A 71 -5.77 1.55 20.40
CA LYS A 71 -4.54 2.23 20.82
C LYS A 71 -4.51 3.68 20.40
N TYR A 72 -4.96 3.97 19.18
CA TYR A 72 -4.82 5.29 18.56
C TYR A 72 -6.09 6.13 18.53
N ALA A 73 -7.19 5.71 19.15
CA ALA A 73 -8.52 6.34 19.10
C ALA A 73 -8.54 7.86 19.34
N ASN A 74 -7.57 8.39 20.10
CA ASN A 74 -7.45 9.80 20.44
C ASN A 74 -6.22 10.48 19.82
N ASN A 75 -5.54 9.84 18.88
CA ASN A 75 -4.34 10.37 18.26
C ASN A 75 -4.69 11.20 17.02
N THR A 76 -4.76 12.51 17.16
CA THR A 76 -5.17 13.44 16.09
C THR A 76 -4.15 13.60 14.96
N THR A 77 -2.96 13.00 15.07
CA THR A 77 -1.98 12.94 13.97
C THR A 77 -2.40 11.89 12.93
N ILE A 78 -3.14 10.86 13.34
CA ILE A 78 -3.68 9.87 12.42
C ILE A 78 -4.94 10.45 11.77
N LEU A 79 -4.99 10.45 10.44
CA LEU A 79 -6.15 10.86 9.65
C LEU A 79 -7.18 9.74 9.58
N GLY A 80 -6.73 8.53 9.33
CA GLY A 80 -7.61 7.38 9.15
C GLY A 80 -6.87 6.06 8.98
N TYR A 81 -7.67 5.02 8.77
CA TYR A 81 -7.26 3.65 8.59
C TYR A 81 -7.64 3.18 7.18
N ASP A 82 -6.66 2.92 6.33
CA ASP A 82 -6.83 2.24 5.05
C ASP A 82 -6.84 0.74 5.33
N LEU A 83 -8.02 0.16 5.26
CA LEU A 83 -8.21 -1.17 5.84
C LEU A 83 -7.45 -2.26 5.12
N LEU A 84 -7.24 -2.13 3.80
CA LEU A 84 -6.63 -3.22 3.04
C LEU A 84 -6.05 -2.75 1.71
N ASN A 85 -4.74 -2.93 1.55
CA ASN A 85 -4.04 -2.65 0.30
C ASN A 85 -4.38 -3.67 -0.79
N GLU A 86 -4.78 -3.19 -1.95
CA GLU A 86 -4.91 -3.90 -3.24
C GLU A 86 -5.55 -5.31 -3.18
N PRO A 87 -6.76 -5.44 -2.60
CA PRO A 87 -7.39 -6.75 -2.48
C PRO A 87 -7.79 -7.34 -3.83
N ILE A 88 -7.63 -8.66 -3.93
CA ILE A 88 -8.14 -9.53 -4.99
C ILE A 88 -7.61 -9.17 -6.38
N ALA A 89 -6.62 -9.89 -6.86
CA ALA A 89 -6.13 -9.74 -8.23
C ALA A 89 -7.21 -10.07 -9.27
N HIS A 90 -7.12 -9.44 -10.43
CA HIS A 90 -8.16 -9.53 -11.48
C HIS A 90 -8.28 -10.89 -12.17
N TYR A 91 -7.28 -11.75 -12.05
CA TYR A 91 -7.22 -13.02 -12.79
C TYR A 91 -7.97 -14.19 -12.15
N PHE A 92 -8.64 -14.00 -11.01
CA PHE A 92 -9.48 -15.05 -10.38
C PHE A 92 -10.83 -15.29 -11.05
N LYS A 93 -11.12 -14.56 -12.13
CA LYS A 93 -12.23 -14.79 -13.08
C LYS A 93 -13.56 -15.20 -12.42
N ASP A 94 -13.88 -16.49 -12.44
CA ASP A 94 -15.17 -17.03 -11.97
C ASP A 94 -15.35 -16.87 -10.44
N ASP A 95 -14.26 -16.74 -9.69
CA ASP A 95 -14.30 -16.51 -8.25
C ASP A 95 -14.55 -15.05 -7.87
N LEU A 96 -14.30 -14.09 -8.77
CA LEU A 96 -14.40 -12.66 -8.47
C LEU A 96 -15.74 -12.24 -7.83
N PRO A 97 -16.92 -12.67 -8.31
CA PRO A 97 -18.18 -12.26 -7.68
C PRO A 97 -18.28 -12.68 -6.21
N ARG A 98 -17.78 -13.86 -5.88
CA ARG A 98 -17.78 -14.41 -4.52
C ARG A 98 -16.75 -13.71 -3.64
N LEU A 99 -15.53 -13.55 -4.15
CA LEU A 99 -14.44 -12.87 -3.44
C LEU A 99 -14.80 -11.41 -3.14
N ASN A 100 -15.30 -10.68 -4.13
CA ASN A 100 -15.71 -9.28 -3.98
C ASN A 100 -16.84 -9.12 -2.96
N LYS A 101 -17.82 -10.03 -2.95
CA LYS A 101 -18.88 -10.03 -1.94
C LYS A 101 -18.33 -10.28 -0.53
N ASN A 102 -17.37 -11.18 -0.39
CA ASN A 102 -16.73 -11.45 0.89
C ASN A 102 -15.89 -10.24 1.36
N LEU A 103 -15.24 -9.52 0.45
CA LEU A 103 -14.53 -8.28 0.75
C LEU A 103 -15.48 -7.21 1.31
N GLU A 104 -16.62 -6.95 0.65
CA GLU A 104 -17.61 -5.98 1.12
C GLU A 104 -18.11 -6.32 2.53
N LYS A 105 -18.42 -7.61 2.78
CA LYS A 105 -18.84 -8.10 4.10
C LYS A 105 -17.74 -7.87 5.14
N LEU A 106 -16.49 -8.23 4.83
CA LEU A 106 -15.35 -8.09 5.74
C LEU A 106 -15.09 -6.61 6.11
N TYR A 107 -15.16 -5.71 5.13
CA TYR A 107 -15.04 -4.27 5.36
C TYR A 107 -16.09 -3.76 6.34
N LYS A 108 -17.34 -4.14 6.14
CA LYS A 108 -18.44 -3.75 7.04
C LYS A 108 -18.22 -4.29 8.46
N GLU A 109 -17.90 -5.56 8.60
CA GLU A 109 -17.65 -6.18 9.91
C GLU A 109 -16.46 -5.54 10.64
N CYS A 110 -15.35 -5.27 9.92
CA CYS A 110 -14.17 -4.62 10.45
C CYS A 110 -14.49 -3.17 10.89
N THR A 111 -15.17 -2.39 10.05
CA THR A 111 -15.58 -1.02 10.36
C THR A 111 -16.44 -0.98 11.63
N LEU A 112 -17.44 -1.85 11.74
CA LEU A 112 -18.29 -1.92 12.92
C LEU A 112 -17.54 -2.34 14.18
N ALA A 113 -16.51 -3.18 14.06
CA ALA A 113 -15.64 -3.54 15.17
C ALA A 113 -14.75 -2.38 15.62
N ILE A 114 -14.14 -1.67 14.67
CA ILE A 114 -13.36 -0.45 14.94
C ILE A 114 -14.22 0.59 15.65
N ARG A 115 -15.46 0.81 15.21
CA ARG A 115 -16.37 1.83 15.79
C ARG A 115 -16.79 1.55 17.22
N LYS A 116 -16.59 0.36 17.74
CA LYS A 116 -16.77 0.07 19.17
C LYS A 116 -15.71 0.73 20.04
N VAL A 117 -14.52 0.99 19.50
CA VAL A 117 -13.36 1.52 20.23
C VAL A 117 -12.88 2.89 19.73
N ASP A 118 -13.19 3.24 18.50
CA ASP A 118 -12.80 4.49 17.86
C ASP A 118 -13.98 5.11 17.07
N LYS A 119 -14.39 6.30 17.49
CA LYS A 119 -15.51 7.06 16.88
C LYS A 119 -15.03 8.19 15.96
N ASN A 120 -13.73 8.39 15.82
CA ASN A 120 -13.17 9.64 15.29
C ASN A 120 -12.51 9.48 13.93
N HIS A 121 -11.65 8.48 13.77
CA HIS A 121 -10.82 8.35 12.57
C HIS A 121 -11.63 7.95 11.34
N ILE A 122 -11.16 8.39 10.18
CA ILE A 122 -11.75 8.03 8.89
C ILE A 122 -11.44 6.56 8.59
N ILE A 123 -12.43 5.83 8.12
CA ILE A 123 -12.25 4.48 7.56
C ILE A 123 -12.14 4.59 6.04
N MET A 124 -11.05 4.08 5.49
CA MET A 124 -10.81 4.06 4.05
C MET A 124 -11.01 2.65 3.52
N LEU A 125 -11.78 2.52 2.44
CA LEU A 125 -12.11 1.24 1.83
C LEU A 125 -11.57 1.19 0.40
N GLY A 126 -10.66 0.26 0.17
CA GLY A 126 -10.11 0.02 -1.16
C GLY A 126 -11.07 -0.72 -2.08
N GLY A 127 -11.04 -0.41 -3.36
CA GLY A 127 -11.71 -1.21 -4.39
C GLY A 127 -11.09 -2.61 -4.50
N ALA A 128 -11.82 -3.56 -5.06
CA ALA A 128 -11.24 -4.83 -5.47
C ALA A 128 -10.37 -4.67 -6.73
N GLN A 129 -9.72 -5.74 -7.16
CA GLN A 129 -8.83 -5.77 -8.33
C GLN A 129 -7.81 -4.64 -8.28
N TRP A 130 -6.96 -4.71 -7.22
CA TRP A 130 -5.89 -3.75 -6.94
C TRP A 130 -6.38 -2.31 -6.77
N ASN A 131 -7.39 -2.13 -5.92
CA ASN A 131 -8.05 -0.84 -5.64
C ASN A 131 -8.61 -0.14 -6.91
N GLY A 132 -8.89 -0.91 -7.98
CA GLY A 132 -9.38 -0.39 -9.25
C GLY A 132 -10.87 -0.56 -9.49
N ASN A 133 -11.53 -1.51 -8.84
CA ASN A 133 -12.93 -1.84 -9.09
C ASN A 133 -13.82 -1.58 -7.86
N PHE A 134 -14.79 -0.70 -8.02
CA PHE A 134 -15.77 -0.33 -7.00
C PHE A 134 -17.19 -0.80 -7.32
N SER A 135 -17.41 -1.50 -8.44
CA SER A 135 -18.75 -1.88 -8.92
C SER A 135 -19.47 -2.88 -8.01
N PHE A 136 -18.73 -3.59 -7.15
CA PHE A 136 -19.27 -4.60 -6.26
C PHE A 136 -19.88 -4.03 -4.98
N PHE A 137 -19.59 -2.79 -4.61
CA PHE A 137 -20.15 -2.17 -3.42
C PHE A 137 -21.67 -1.99 -3.58
N THR A 138 -22.41 -2.60 -2.67
CA THR A 138 -23.87 -2.55 -2.61
C THR A 138 -24.39 -1.84 -1.36
N ASP A 139 -23.62 -1.80 -0.28
CA ASP A 139 -23.94 -1.14 0.97
C ASP A 139 -22.73 -0.33 1.47
N TRP A 140 -22.90 0.98 1.61
CA TRP A 140 -21.86 1.91 2.10
C TRP A 140 -22.41 2.92 3.11
N LYS A 141 -23.67 2.79 3.54
CA LYS A 141 -24.33 3.74 4.45
C LYS A 141 -24.34 3.27 5.91
N TYR A 142 -23.30 2.58 6.32
CA TYR A 142 -23.21 2.04 7.67
C TYR A 142 -22.25 2.81 8.60
N ASP A 143 -21.59 3.84 8.07
CA ASP A 143 -20.71 4.72 8.83
C ASP A 143 -20.62 6.10 8.17
N ASP A 144 -20.63 7.18 8.97
CA ASP A 144 -20.60 8.57 8.47
C ASP A 144 -19.20 9.12 8.25
N LYS A 145 -18.15 8.41 8.69
CA LYS A 145 -16.76 8.82 8.58
C LYS A 145 -15.97 7.84 7.71
N MET A 146 -16.46 7.65 6.50
CA MET A 146 -15.83 6.80 5.50
C MET A 146 -15.40 7.58 4.27
N MET A 147 -14.40 7.07 3.59
CA MET A 147 -14.03 7.43 2.24
C MET A 147 -13.55 6.18 1.50
N PHE A 148 -13.43 6.31 0.18
CA PHE A 148 -12.87 5.24 -0.64
C PHE A 148 -11.45 5.58 -1.08
N THR A 149 -10.60 4.55 -1.19
CA THR A 149 -9.23 4.67 -1.71
C THR A 149 -9.09 3.88 -3.01
N CYS A 150 -8.51 4.51 -4.02
CA CYS A 150 -8.25 3.92 -5.33
C CYS A 150 -6.77 3.96 -5.69
N HIS A 151 -6.35 3.06 -6.56
CA HIS A 151 -4.99 3.03 -7.12
C HIS A 151 -5.06 3.10 -8.65
N ARG A 152 -4.11 3.81 -9.25
CA ARG A 152 -4.00 3.90 -10.71
C ARG A 152 -2.57 4.11 -11.12
N TYR A 153 -2.05 3.17 -11.89
CA TYR A 153 -0.70 3.21 -12.44
C TYR A 153 -0.75 3.10 -13.97
N TRP A 154 0.28 3.61 -14.64
CA TRP A 154 0.54 3.43 -16.07
C TRP A 154 -0.64 3.74 -16.99
N SER A 155 -1.54 4.61 -16.59
CA SER A 155 -2.68 5.08 -17.36
C SER A 155 -2.37 6.34 -18.15
N GLY A 156 -3.34 6.85 -18.92
CA GLY A 156 -3.35 8.25 -19.35
C GLY A 156 -3.35 9.21 -18.17
N THR A 157 -3.11 10.49 -18.43
CA THR A 157 -3.06 11.54 -17.40
C THR A 157 -4.26 12.48 -17.44
N ASP A 158 -5.23 12.22 -18.31
CA ASP A 158 -6.43 13.03 -18.49
C ASP A 158 -7.57 12.58 -17.54
N LYS A 159 -8.62 13.39 -17.48
CA LYS A 159 -9.80 13.09 -16.67
C LYS A 159 -10.44 11.74 -17.01
N GLN A 160 -10.42 11.32 -18.28
CA GLN A 160 -10.99 10.05 -18.71
C GLN A 160 -10.33 8.86 -18.02
N SER A 161 -9.05 8.98 -17.68
CA SER A 161 -8.29 7.93 -16.98
C SER A 161 -8.74 7.68 -15.53
N ILE A 162 -9.54 8.58 -14.95
CA ILE A 162 -10.09 8.49 -13.58
C ILE A 162 -11.62 8.67 -13.54
N GLN A 163 -12.28 8.64 -14.71
CA GLN A 163 -13.73 8.92 -14.78
C GLN A 163 -14.56 7.90 -14.02
N ASP A 164 -14.16 6.63 -14.03
CA ASP A 164 -14.76 5.54 -13.25
C ASP A 164 -14.77 5.81 -11.74
N PHE A 165 -13.69 6.39 -11.21
CA PHE A 165 -13.59 6.78 -9.80
C PHE A 165 -14.47 8.00 -9.50
N ILE A 166 -14.52 8.97 -10.40
CA ILE A 166 -15.38 10.14 -10.26
C ILE A 166 -16.84 9.71 -10.25
N ASP A 167 -17.27 8.88 -11.19
CA ASP A 167 -18.65 8.39 -11.30
C ASP A 167 -19.07 7.61 -10.05
N PHE A 168 -18.19 6.76 -9.52
CA PHE A 168 -18.46 6.04 -8.29
C PHE A 168 -18.56 6.99 -7.08
N ARG A 169 -17.59 7.90 -6.92
CA ARG A 169 -17.59 8.92 -5.87
C ARG A 169 -18.89 9.71 -5.84
N ASP A 170 -19.33 10.17 -7.00
CA ASP A 170 -20.53 11.00 -7.15
C ASP A 170 -21.80 10.18 -6.87
N LYS A 171 -21.83 8.91 -7.29
CA LYS A 171 -22.92 7.96 -6.98
C LYS A 171 -23.09 7.73 -5.49
N VAL A 172 -21.99 7.50 -4.77
CA VAL A 172 -22.04 7.16 -3.34
C VAL A 172 -22.09 8.40 -2.45
N ASN A 173 -21.72 9.56 -2.98
CA ASN A 173 -21.58 10.84 -2.27
C ASN A 173 -20.64 10.75 -1.06
N LEU A 174 -19.49 10.11 -1.23
CA LEU A 174 -18.42 10.00 -0.26
C LEU A 174 -17.08 10.39 -0.91
N PRO A 175 -16.11 10.90 -0.16
CA PRO A 175 -14.81 11.25 -0.73
C PRO A 175 -14.10 10.06 -1.37
N MET A 176 -13.33 10.34 -2.41
CA MET A 176 -12.38 9.43 -3.05
C MET A 176 -10.96 9.96 -2.87
N TYR A 177 -10.02 9.07 -2.61
CA TYR A 177 -8.61 9.36 -2.41
C TYR A 177 -7.77 8.44 -3.31
N MET A 178 -6.79 8.98 -3.99
CA MET A 178 -5.81 8.19 -4.73
C MET A 178 -4.73 7.74 -3.75
N GLY A 179 -4.92 6.55 -3.15
CA GLY A 179 -4.04 5.99 -2.13
C GLY A 179 -2.67 5.63 -2.66
N GLU A 180 -2.60 5.17 -3.91
CA GLU A 180 -1.34 4.93 -4.60
C GLU A 180 -1.40 5.27 -6.08
N THR A 181 -0.32 5.89 -6.55
CA THR A 181 -0.03 6.13 -7.97
C THR A 181 1.45 6.46 -8.14
N GLY A 182 1.92 6.61 -9.37
CA GLY A 182 3.29 7.01 -9.65
C GLY A 182 4.05 5.98 -10.50
N GLU A 183 5.28 5.68 -10.12
CA GLU A 183 6.20 4.78 -10.83
C GLU A 183 6.34 5.13 -12.32
N ASN A 184 6.36 6.42 -12.64
CA ASN A 184 6.36 6.95 -14.00
C ASN A 184 7.35 8.12 -14.15
N THR A 185 7.38 8.75 -15.32
CA THR A 185 8.20 9.92 -15.60
C THR A 185 7.72 11.14 -14.81
N ASP A 186 8.61 12.09 -14.57
CA ASP A 186 8.27 13.36 -13.91
C ASP A 186 7.12 14.10 -14.61
N GLU A 187 7.12 14.09 -15.95
CA GLU A 187 6.06 14.71 -16.76
C GLU A 187 4.69 14.04 -16.53
N TRP A 188 4.66 12.70 -16.47
CA TRP A 188 3.44 11.95 -16.19
C TRP A 188 2.92 12.27 -14.79
N VAL A 189 3.82 12.24 -13.79
CA VAL A 189 3.50 12.52 -12.39
C VAL A 189 2.90 13.92 -12.23
N GLU A 190 3.50 14.95 -12.85
CA GLU A 190 2.99 16.31 -12.81
C GLU A 190 1.59 16.43 -13.41
N LYS A 191 1.38 15.90 -14.61
CA LYS A 191 0.09 15.95 -15.29
C LYS A 191 -0.99 15.21 -14.53
N PHE A 192 -0.68 13.99 -14.05
CA PHE A 192 -1.65 13.18 -13.33
C PHE A 192 -2.04 13.81 -11.99
N ARG A 193 -1.06 14.36 -11.25
CA ARG A 193 -1.31 15.13 -10.04
C ARG A 193 -2.28 16.29 -10.28
N ILE A 194 -2.02 17.10 -11.34
CA ILE A 194 -2.91 18.22 -11.69
C ILE A 194 -4.34 17.71 -11.97
N THR A 195 -4.46 16.64 -12.73
CA THR A 195 -5.77 16.03 -13.03
C THR A 195 -6.51 15.57 -11.75
N LEU A 196 -5.82 14.96 -10.80
CA LEU A 196 -6.40 14.58 -9.52
C LEU A 196 -6.90 15.80 -8.73
N GLU A 197 -6.05 16.83 -8.61
CA GLU A 197 -6.36 18.08 -7.89
C GLU A 197 -7.55 18.83 -8.51
N GLU A 198 -7.59 18.97 -9.84
CA GLU A 198 -8.70 19.59 -10.57
C GLU A 198 -10.05 18.85 -10.39
N ASN A 199 -10.00 17.57 -10.05
CA ASN A 199 -11.19 16.75 -9.80
C ASN A 199 -11.46 16.50 -8.31
N ASN A 200 -10.80 17.24 -7.41
CA ASN A 200 -10.94 17.13 -5.95
C ASN A 200 -10.67 15.72 -5.41
N ILE A 201 -9.64 15.07 -5.91
CA ILE A 201 -9.13 13.78 -5.43
C ILE A 201 -7.78 14.03 -4.76
N GLY A 202 -7.70 13.83 -3.45
CA GLY A 202 -6.44 13.80 -2.72
C GLY A 202 -5.58 12.63 -3.17
N TRP A 203 -4.27 12.71 -2.98
CA TRP A 203 -3.36 11.70 -3.50
C TRP A 203 -2.15 11.44 -2.61
N THR A 204 -1.59 10.22 -2.72
CA THR A 204 -0.25 9.83 -2.33
C THR A 204 0.46 9.16 -3.49
N TYR A 205 1.74 9.42 -3.64
CA TYR A 205 2.57 8.82 -4.68
C TYR A 205 3.49 7.75 -4.11
N TRP A 206 3.55 6.62 -4.77
CA TRP A 206 4.41 5.49 -4.45
C TRP A 206 5.69 5.50 -5.32
N PRO A 207 6.85 5.12 -4.77
CA PRO A 207 7.19 5.08 -3.36
C PRO A 207 7.99 6.33 -2.93
N TYR A 208 8.14 6.53 -1.63
CA TYR A 208 8.97 7.59 -1.08
C TYR A 208 10.43 7.48 -1.53
N LYS A 209 11.04 6.28 -1.45
CA LYS A 209 12.41 6.02 -1.90
C LYS A 209 12.55 4.66 -2.57
N LYS A 210 13.42 4.58 -3.59
CA LYS A 210 13.63 3.39 -4.41
C LYS A 210 15.08 3.30 -4.86
N MET A 211 15.59 2.07 -5.04
CA MET A 211 16.99 1.85 -5.42
C MET A 211 17.20 1.79 -6.94
N VAL A 212 16.36 1.05 -7.66
CA VAL A 212 16.63 0.70 -9.06
C VAL A 212 16.09 1.75 -10.05
N GLN A 213 15.02 2.42 -9.71
CA GLN A 213 14.35 3.41 -10.56
C GLN A 213 14.32 4.75 -9.88
N LYS A 214 14.41 5.83 -10.65
CA LYS A 214 14.31 7.21 -10.16
C LYS A 214 12.87 7.75 -10.17
N SER A 215 11.90 6.88 -9.93
CA SER A 215 10.47 7.21 -9.86
C SER A 215 9.99 7.30 -8.41
N GLY A 216 10.54 8.20 -7.65
CA GLY A 216 10.23 8.47 -6.25
C GLY A 216 10.96 9.72 -5.78
N MET A 217 10.67 10.19 -4.57
CA MET A 217 11.29 11.40 -4.04
C MET A 217 12.79 11.24 -3.75
N MET A 218 13.18 10.04 -3.33
CA MET A 218 14.54 9.75 -2.93
C MET A 218 15.07 8.51 -3.67
N TYR A 219 16.32 8.58 -4.09
CA TYR A 219 17.04 7.46 -4.68
C TYR A 219 18.02 6.86 -3.67
N ILE A 220 17.99 5.54 -3.53
CA ILE A 220 18.95 4.79 -2.72
C ILE A 220 20.12 4.39 -3.63
N PRO A 221 21.36 4.83 -3.39
CA PRO A 221 22.51 4.41 -4.17
C PRO A 221 22.66 2.88 -4.15
N LYS A 222 22.71 2.28 -5.35
CA LYS A 222 22.87 0.83 -5.48
C LYS A 222 24.23 0.40 -4.93
N PRO A 223 24.30 -0.60 -4.03
CA PRO A 223 25.57 -1.10 -3.54
C PRO A 223 26.43 -1.72 -4.65
N GLU A 224 27.73 -1.64 -4.49
CA GLU A 224 28.65 -2.43 -5.31
C GLU A 224 28.32 -3.92 -5.20
N ASN A 225 28.45 -4.67 -6.29
CA ASN A 225 28.15 -6.10 -6.36
C ASN A 225 26.66 -6.49 -6.12
N TRP A 226 25.72 -5.54 -6.01
CA TRP A 226 24.28 -5.86 -5.90
C TRP A 226 23.76 -6.71 -7.06
N ASP A 227 24.30 -6.50 -8.26
CA ASP A 227 23.91 -7.26 -9.44
C ASP A 227 24.22 -8.75 -9.34
N LEU A 228 25.18 -9.18 -8.51
CA LEU A 228 25.40 -10.61 -8.24
C LEU A 228 24.18 -11.28 -7.60
N ILE A 229 23.44 -10.54 -6.75
CA ILE A 229 22.22 -11.02 -6.13
C ILE A 229 21.12 -11.10 -7.17
N VAL A 230 20.90 -10.02 -7.94
CA VAL A 230 19.86 -9.95 -8.98
C VAL A 230 20.07 -11.02 -10.05
N GLU A 231 21.28 -11.18 -10.55
CA GLU A 231 21.58 -12.20 -11.56
C GLU A 231 21.42 -13.64 -11.01
N TYR A 232 21.71 -13.85 -9.72
CA TYR A 232 21.46 -15.14 -9.09
C TYR A 232 19.98 -15.51 -9.04
N THR A 233 19.08 -14.54 -8.81
CA THR A 233 17.63 -14.82 -8.80
C THR A 233 17.08 -15.25 -10.15
N LYS A 234 17.75 -14.88 -11.25
CA LYS A 234 17.36 -15.22 -12.62
C LYS A 234 17.90 -16.59 -13.10
N LYS A 235 18.78 -17.23 -12.32
CA LYS A 235 19.36 -18.52 -12.70
C LYS A 235 18.33 -19.64 -12.66
N ASP A 236 18.58 -20.70 -13.42
CA ASP A 236 17.75 -21.91 -13.41
C ASP A 236 17.68 -22.50 -11.98
N ARG A 237 16.47 -22.64 -11.49
CA ARG A 237 16.16 -23.14 -10.15
C ARG A 237 15.39 -24.47 -10.18
N SER A 238 15.41 -25.17 -11.30
CA SER A 238 14.66 -26.42 -11.51
C SER A 238 15.14 -27.59 -10.63
N ASP A 239 16.40 -27.52 -10.14
CA ASP A 239 16.90 -28.46 -9.15
C ASP A 239 17.92 -27.80 -8.18
N LEU A 240 18.15 -28.45 -7.04
CA LEU A 240 19.02 -27.93 -5.99
C LEU A 240 20.51 -27.91 -6.38
N GLY A 241 20.94 -28.78 -7.31
CA GLY A 241 22.31 -28.75 -7.86
C GLY A 241 22.57 -27.45 -8.59
N LYS A 242 21.70 -27.10 -9.55
CA LYS A 242 21.79 -25.85 -10.31
C LYS A 242 21.75 -24.61 -9.39
N VAL A 243 20.91 -24.63 -8.36
CA VAL A 243 20.86 -23.55 -7.37
C VAL A 243 22.18 -23.39 -6.62
N ARG A 244 22.80 -24.52 -6.21
CA ARG A 244 24.12 -24.48 -5.52
C ARG A 244 25.25 -24.02 -6.43
N ASP A 245 25.29 -24.55 -7.63
CA ASP A 245 26.38 -24.30 -8.60
C ASP A 245 26.35 -22.84 -9.09
N ALA A 246 25.15 -22.23 -9.15
CA ALA A 246 24.98 -20.84 -9.55
C ALA A 246 25.28 -19.81 -8.44
N ARG A 247 25.57 -20.24 -7.20
CA ARG A 247 25.79 -19.33 -6.07
C ARG A 247 26.91 -18.32 -6.36
N PRO A 248 26.65 -17.03 -6.17
CA PRO A 248 27.69 -16.02 -6.30
C PRO A 248 28.67 -16.07 -5.12
N ASN A 249 29.74 -15.29 -5.22
CA ASN A 249 30.67 -15.12 -4.11
C ASN A 249 29.95 -14.58 -2.88
N GLN A 250 29.96 -15.36 -1.81
CA GLN A 250 29.18 -15.08 -0.59
C GLN A 250 29.67 -13.83 0.15
N GLU A 251 31.00 -13.58 0.17
CA GLU A 251 31.55 -12.40 0.85
C GLU A 251 31.17 -11.11 0.13
N LEU A 252 31.18 -11.11 -1.22
CA LEU A 252 30.72 -9.96 -2.00
C LEU A 252 29.22 -9.71 -1.83
N VAL A 253 28.40 -10.78 -1.81
CA VAL A 253 26.96 -10.69 -1.55
C VAL A 253 26.70 -10.13 -0.15
N LYS A 254 27.37 -10.67 0.86
CA LYS A 254 27.25 -10.19 2.25
C LYS A 254 27.63 -8.71 2.35
N LYS A 255 28.73 -8.31 1.72
CA LYS A 255 29.14 -6.91 1.67
C LYS A 255 28.05 -6.04 1.03
N ALA A 256 27.53 -6.44 -0.13
CA ALA A 256 26.46 -5.70 -0.82
C ALA A 256 25.19 -5.53 0.04
N MET A 257 24.79 -6.59 0.78
CA MET A 257 23.65 -6.52 1.71
C MET A 257 23.90 -5.58 2.89
N LEU A 258 25.11 -5.57 3.45
CA LEU A 258 25.48 -4.64 4.53
C LEU A 258 25.59 -3.19 4.04
N ASP A 259 26.16 -2.98 2.84
CA ASP A 259 26.24 -1.67 2.21
C ASP A 259 24.84 -1.11 1.91
N LEU A 260 23.85 -1.97 1.57
CA LEU A 260 22.47 -1.55 1.40
C LEU A 260 21.90 -0.92 2.67
N LEU A 261 22.14 -1.54 3.84
CA LEU A 261 21.67 -1.00 5.13
C LEU A 261 22.20 0.42 5.39
N GLU A 262 23.45 0.68 4.95
CA GLU A 262 24.04 2.01 5.07
C GLU A 262 23.44 2.99 4.03
N ASN A 263 23.33 2.55 2.77
CA ASN A 263 22.81 3.37 1.67
C ASN A 263 21.34 3.75 1.86
N MET A 264 20.54 2.92 2.56
CA MET A 264 19.14 3.21 2.86
C MET A 264 18.94 4.34 3.87
N LYS A 265 19.95 4.70 4.66
CA LYS A 265 19.85 5.80 5.61
C LYS A 265 19.56 7.10 4.86
N PHE A 266 18.63 7.91 5.37
CA PHE A 266 18.17 9.14 4.70
C PHE A 266 19.34 10.05 4.27
N LYS A 267 20.34 10.23 5.12
CA LYS A 267 21.53 11.05 4.85
C LYS A 267 22.36 10.59 3.65
N ASN A 268 22.22 9.32 3.24
CA ASN A 268 22.96 8.70 2.13
C ASN A 268 22.09 8.58 0.87
N CYS A 269 20.79 8.84 0.97
CA CYS A 269 19.89 8.90 -0.17
C CYS A 269 20.06 10.20 -0.95
N VAL A 270 19.76 10.14 -2.25
CA VAL A 270 19.84 11.29 -3.15
C VAL A 270 18.43 11.78 -3.47
N LYS A 271 18.15 13.07 -3.22
CA LYS A 271 16.89 13.71 -3.61
C LYS A 271 16.76 13.74 -5.13
N ILE A 272 15.59 13.37 -5.64
CA ILE A 272 15.26 13.44 -7.07
C ILE A 272 14.49 14.74 -7.31
N GLU A 273 15.20 15.77 -7.70
CA GLU A 273 14.66 17.13 -7.84
C GLU A 273 13.51 17.22 -8.86
N GLY A 274 13.64 16.53 -9.99
CA GLY A 274 12.60 16.49 -11.02
C GLY A 274 11.28 15.92 -10.49
N TYR A 275 11.36 14.76 -9.81
CA TYR A 275 10.19 14.12 -9.22
C TYR A 275 9.55 14.97 -8.11
N THR A 276 10.38 15.55 -7.25
CA THR A 276 9.91 16.44 -6.17
C THR A 276 9.18 17.67 -6.74
N LYS A 277 9.69 18.25 -7.83
CA LYS A 277 9.05 19.36 -8.55
C LYS A 277 7.72 18.91 -9.17
N ALA A 278 7.68 17.75 -9.80
CA ALA A 278 6.46 17.17 -10.39
C ALA A 278 5.34 16.99 -9.35
N LEU A 279 5.70 16.67 -8.11
CA LEU A 279 4.76 16.62 -6.98
C LEU A 279 4.29 18.02 -6.50
N GLY A 280 4.74 19.11 -7.13
CA GLY A 280 4.37 20.47 -6.73
C GLY A 280 5.07 20.97 -5.45
N MET A 281 6.09 20.24 -4.97
CA MET A 281 6.85 20.66 -3.80
C MET A 281 7.82 21.80 -4.15
N LYS A 282 7.96 22.74 -3.24
CA LYS A 282 8.98 23.78 -3.37
C LYS A 282 10.37 23.18 -3.14
N PRO A 283 11.40 23.65 -3.86
CA PRO A 283 12.78 23.21 -3.67
C PRO A 283 13.28 23.40 -2.25
#